data_cbf457f73b627ff00f7c40eb6d1e9f5f
#
_entry.id   cbf457f73b627ff00f7c40eb6d1e9f5f
#
_cell.length_a   1.000
_cell.length_b   1.000
_cell.length_c   1.000
_cell.angle_alpha   90.00
_cell.angle_beta   90.00
_cell.angle_gamma   90.00
#
_symmetry.space_group_name_H-M   'P 1'
#
loop_
_entity.id
_entity.type
_entity.pdbx_description
1 polymer ?
#
loop_
_entity_poly.entity_id
_entity_poly.type
_entity_poly.pdbx_seq_one_letter_code
_entity_poly.pdbx_strand_id
1 'polypeptide(L)'
;MDNLAAGNMVACVDESTGKVNSKAVYSDITRSSESVHPITKTKILGFTVPFWKECMALAKAAALKHPENKSIGWDIVVTNEGVGLLEGNHDWCKLVWQLPVNKGLKSQLEHYRALFTI
;
A
#
# COMPACT_ATOMS: atom_id res chain seq x y z
N MET A 1 7.52 4.72 -13.57
CA MET A 1 6.87 3.56 -12.95
C MET A 1 7.18 3.51 -11.47
N ASP A 2 6.17 3.52 -10.66
CA ASP A 2 6.31 3.53 -9.21
C ASP A 2 6.35 2.11 -8.67
N ASN A 3 7.51 1.51 -8.83
CA ASN A 3 7.73 0.13 -8.43
C ASN A 3 8.87 0.08 -7.42
N LEU A 4 8.67 -0.61 -6.31
CA LEU A 4 9.68 -0.76 -5.26
C LEU A 4 10.98 -1.35 -5.83
N ALA A 5 10.89 -2.33 -6.71
CA ALA A 5 12.05 -2.96 -7.35
C ALA A 5 12.81 -2.01 -8.25
N ALA A 6 12.18 -0.93 -8.72
CA ALA A 6 12.82 0.09 -9.55
C ALA A 6 13.53 1.18 -8.74
N GLY A 7 13.64 1.01 -7.42
CA GLY A 7 14.35 1.94 -6.55
C GLY A 7 13.47 2.99 -5.89
N ASN A 8 12.16 2.86 -6.02
CA ASN A 8 11.21 3.76 -5.36
C ASN A 8 11.00 3.34 -3.91
N MET A 9 10.46 4.24 -3.11
CA MET A 9 10.21 3.99 -1.70
C MET A 9 8.74 3.68 -1.43
N VAL A 10 8.50 3.03 -0.30
CA VAL A 10 7.16 2.65 0.14
C VAL A 10 6.99 2.99 1.61
N ALA A 11 5.80 3.41 1.99
CA ALA A 11 5.44 3.66 3.38
C ALA A 11 4.08 3.01 3.67
N CYS A 12 3.87 2.71 4.95
CA CYS A 12 2.62 2.10 5.40
C CYS A 12 1.59 3.18 5.70
N VAL A 13 0.34 2.91 5.38
CA VAL A 13 -0.80 3.80 5.65
C VAL A 13 -1.75 3.10 6.60
N ASP A 14 -2.21 3.83 7.61
CA ASP A 14 -3.28 3.35 8.49
C ASP A 14 -4.58 3.29 7.71
N GLU A 15 -5.14 2.10 7.56
CA GLU A 15 -6.33 1.89 6.73
C GLU A 15 -7.57 2.62 7.25
N SER A 16 -7.65 2.86 8.54
CA SER A 16 -8.82 3.53 9.14
C SER A 16 -8.80 5.05 8.97
N THR A 17 -7.61 5.66 8.86
CA THR A 17 -7.46 7.12 8.83
C THR A 17 -6.87 7.66 7.54
N GLY A 18 -6.15 6.83 6.78
CA GLY A 18 -5.40 7.28 5.62
C GLY A 18 -4.12 8.01 5.94
N LYS A 19 -3.69 7.96 7.20
CA LYS A 19 -2.48 8.63 7.65
C LYS A 19 -1.27 7.69 7.52
N VAL A 20 -0.19 8.20 6.97
CA VAL A 20 1.07 7.45 6.87
C VAL A 20 1.64 7.27 8.27
N ASN A 21 1.83 6.02 8.67
CA ASN A 21 2.27 5.67 10.02
C ASN A 21 3.65 5.02 10.08
N SER A 22 4.40 5.08 8.99
CA SER A 22 5.79 4.62 8.94
C SER A 22 6.64 5.58 8.14
N LYS A 23 7.98 5.50 8.30
CA LYS A 23 8.90 6.14 7.39
C LYS A 23 8.87 5.43 6.06
N ALA A 24 9.20 6.14 4.99
CA ALA A 24 9.36 5.51 3.68
C ALA A 24 10.66 4.71 3.65
N VAL A 25 10.62 3.53 3.10
CA VAL A 25 11.76 2.64 3.00
C VAL A 25 11.98 2.21 1.55
N TYR A 26 13.21 1.81 1.26
CA TYR A 26 13.60 1.29 -0.06
C TYR A 26 13.78 -0.22 0.01
N SER A 27 13.70 -0.89 -1.12
CA SER A 27 14.03 -2.33 -1.20
C SER A 27 15.51 -2.58 -0.94
N ASP A 28 16.37 -1.61 -1.25
CA ASP A 28 17.79 -1.65 -0.93
C ASP A 28 17.99 -1.35 0.54
N ILE A 29 18.34 -2.38 1.33
CA ILE A 29 18.48 -2.28 2.77
C ILE A 29 19.65 -1.40 3.21
N THR A 30 20.57 -1.07 2.29
CA THR A 30 21.68 -0.15 2.59
C THR A 30 21.26 1.31 2.58
N ARG A 31 20.09 1.63 2.03
CA ARG A 31 19.57 2.99 2.00
C ARG A 31 18.78 3.28 3.27
N SER A 32 19.03 4.45 3.85
CA SER A 32 18.30 4.89 5.05
C SER A 32 16.83 5.16 4.75
N SER A 33 15.98 4.92 5.74
CA SER A 33 14.56 5.28 5.64
C SER A 33 14.40 6.80 5.64
N GLU A 34 13.30 7.25 5.03
CA GLU A 34 13.02 8.68 4.84
C GLU A 34 11.76 9.08 5.61
N SER A 35 11.84 10.13 6.42
CA SER A 35 10.67 10.76 7.02
C SER A 35 10.16 11.94 6.20
N VAL A 36 11.00 12.43 5.27
CA VAL A 36 10.72 13.55 4.37
C VAL A 36 11.08 13.12 2.95
N HIS A 37 10.25 13.46 1.98
CA HIS A 37 10.52 13.13 0.59
C HIS A 37 11.78 13.86 0.12
N PRO A 38 12.77 13.14 -0.45
CA PRO A 38 14.08 13.74 -0.76
C PRO A 38 14.01 14.85 -1.82
N ILE A 39 13.04 14.81 -2.72
CA ILE A 39 12.91 15.80 -3.80
C ILE A 39 11.95 16.92 -3.40
N THR A 40 10.72 16.57 -3.03
CA THR A 40 9.67 17.57 -2.75
C THR A 40 9.76 18.18 -1.36
N LYS A 41 10.53 17.55 -0.46
CA LYS A 41 10.67 17.95 0.95
C LYS A 41 9.35 17.85 1.74
N THR A 42 8.36 17.18 1.20
CA THR A 42 7.09 16.92 1.89
C THR A 42 7.32 15.90 3.01
N LYS A 43 6.76 16.16 4.19
CA LYS A 43 6.84 15.22 5.31
C LYS A 43 6.00 13.98 4.99
N ILE A 44 6.63 12.81 5.06
CA ILE A 44 6.00 11.52 4.76
C ILE A 44 5.28 10.98 5.98
N LEU A 45 6.01 10.81 7.09
CA LEU A 45 5.42 10.30 8.33
C LEU A 45 4.37 11.28 8.84
N GLY A 46 3.16 10.81 9.02
CA GLY A 46 2.03 11.62 9.44
C GLY A 46 1.27 12.30 8.30
N PHE A 47 1.72 12.13 7.06
CA PHE A 47 1.00 12.63 5.89
C PHE A 47 -0.34 11.92 5.77
N THR A 48 -1.41 12.68 5.50
CA THR A 48 -2.74 12.09 5.27
C THR A 48 -2.98 12.01 3.77
N VAL A 49 -3.27 10.81 3.29
CA VAL A 49 -3.59 10.57 1.88
C VAL A 49 -4.90 11.27 1.54
N PRO A 50 -4.90 12.20 0.57
CA PRO A 50 -6.15 12.85 0.15
C PRO A 50 -7.12 11.84 -0.44
N PHE A 51 -8.41 12.09 -0.30
CA PHE A 51 -9.47 11.23 -0.85
C PHE A 51 -9.38 9.78 -0.34
N TRP A 52 -8.96 9.59 0.92
CA TRP A 52 -8.79 8.24 1.47
C TRP A 52 -10.08 7.42 1.46
N LYS A 53 -11.20 8.04 1.82
CA LYS A 53 -12.51 7.38 1.78
C LYS A 53 -12.83 6.88 0.37
N GLU A 54 -12.55 7.70 -0.62
CA GLU A 54 -12.77 7.38 -2.03
C GLU A 54 -11.84 6.26 -2.48
N CYS A 55 -10.59 6.26 -2.02
CA CYS A 55 -9.66 5.17 -2.28
C CYS A 55 -10.20 3.84 -1.75
N MET A 56 -10.64 3.82 -0.52
CA MET A 56 -11.17 2.62 0.12
C MET A 56 -12.46 2.14 -0.56
N ALA A 57 -13.35 3.08 -0.89
CA ALA A 57 -14.59 2.75 -1.59
C ALA A 57 -14.32 2.15 -2.97
N LEU A 58 -13.37 2.72 -3.71
CA LEU A 58 -12.99 2.23 -5.02
C LEU A 58 -12.40 0.82 -4.95
N ALA A 59 -11.50 0.58 -3.99
CA ALA A 59 -10.91 -0.74 -3.79
C ALA A 59 -11.97 -1.79 -3.44
N LYS A 60 -12.90 -1.45 -2.56
CA LYS A 60 -13.99 -2.36 -2.17
C LYS A 60 -14.92 -2.65 -3.33
N ALA A 61 -15.28 -1.63 -4.11
CA ALA A 61 -16.15 -1.80 -5.28
C ALA A 61 -15.49 -2.70 -6.33
N ALA A 62 -14.18 -2.50 -6.57
CA ALA A 62 -13.44 -3.34 -7.49
C ALA A 62 -13.35 -4.79 -7.00
N ALA A 63 -13.09 -4.99 -5.71
CA ALA A 63 -13.00 -6.32 -5.12
C ALA A 63 -14.33 -7.10 -5.23
N LEU A 64 -15.45 -6.42 -5.07
CA LEU A 64 -16.78 -7.05 -5.17
C LEU A 64 -17.11 -7.56 -6.58
N LYS A 65 -16.43 -7.02 -7.59
CA LYS A 65 -16.60 -7.49 -8.98
C LYS A 65 -15.78 -8.75 -9.27
N HIS A 66 -14.88 -9.13 -8.38
CA HIS A 66 -13.98 -10.27 -8.55
C HIS A 66 -13.97 -11.15 -7.30
N PRO A 67 -15.14 -11.69 -6.90
CA PRO A 67 -15.24 -12.45 -5.65
C PRO A 67 -14.44 -13.75 -5.63
N GLU A 68 -14.05 -14.25 -6.79
CA GLU A 68 -13.20 -15.43 -6.93
C GLU A 68 -11.75 -15.19 -6.46
N ASN A 69 -11.31 -13.93 -6.47
CA ASN A 69 -9.98 -13.55 -6.02
C ASN A 69 -10.07 -12.91 -4.64
N LYS A 70 -9.63 -13.62 -3.62
CA LYS A 70 -9.75 -13.18 -2.23
C LYS A 70 -8.63 -12.23 -1.79
N SER A 71 -7.58 -12.13 -2.57
CA SER A 71 -6.45 -11.25 -2.28
C SER A 71 -5.95 -10.61 -3.56
N ILE A 72 -6.11 -9.30 -3.69
CA ILE A 72 -5.72 -8.55 -4.88
C ILE A 72 -4.95 -7.32 -4.44
N GLY A 73 -3.82 -7.07 -5.10
CA GLY A 73 -3.10 -5.81 -4.97
C GLY A 73 -3.67 -4.80 -5.95
N TRP A 74 -4.34 -3.77 -5.45
CA TRP A 74 -4.93 -2.72 -6.28
C TRP A 74 -4.01 -1.53 -6.38
N ASP A 75 -3.73 -1.08 -7.60
CA ASP A 75 -2.97 0.14 -7.84
C ASP A 75 -3.94 1.30 -8.02
N ILE A 76 -3.99 2.18 -7.04
CA ILE A 76 -4.87 3.34 -7.02
C ILE A 76 -4.02 4.60 -7.07
N VAL A 77 -4.33 5.47 -8.01
CA VAL A 77 -3.68 6.78 -8.12
C VAL A 77 -4.56 7.85 -7.51
N VAL A 78 -3.93 8.78 -6.79
CA VAL A 78 -4.61 9.94 -6.21
C VAL A 78 -4.11 11.19 -6.94
N THR A 79 -5.05 11.96 -7.48
CA THR A 79 -4.73 13.20 -8.19
C THR A 79 -5.49 14.36 -7.55
N ASN A 80 -5.27 15.57 -8.06
CA ASN A 80 -6.01 16.75 -7.61
C ASN A 80 -7.52 16.66 -7.89
N GLU A 81 -7.90 15.79 -8.82
CA GLU A 81 -9.29 15.64 -9.25
C GLU A 81 -10.00 14.45 -8.62
N GLY A 82 -9.28 13.64 -7.84
CA GLY A 82 -9.85 12.47 -7.19
C GLY A 82 -8.98 11.24 -7.32
N VAL A 83 -9.61 10.08 -7.35
CA VAL A 83 -8.92 8.79 -7.35
C VAL A 83 -9.24 8.01 -8.63
N GLY A 84 -8.28 7.19 -9.06
CA GLY A 84 -8.46 6.31 -10.21
C GLY A 84 -7.84 4.95 -9.95
N LEU A 85 -8.42 3.92 -10.56
CA LEU A 85 -7.92 2.56 -10.49
C LEU A 85 -7.06 2.30 -11.73
N LEU A 86 -5.78 1.96 -11.52
CA LEU A 86 -4.87 1.64 -12.61
C LEU A 86 -4.92 0.18 -12.98
N GLU A 87 -4.73 -0.70 -12.00
CA GLU A 87 -4.77 -2.15 -12.24
C GLU A 87 -5.00 -2.92 -10.95
N GLY A 88 -5.40 -4.19 -11.09
CA GLY A 88 -5.46 -5.15 -10.00
C GLY A 88 -4.58 -6.33 -10.31
N ASN A 89 -3.83 -6.82 -9.31
CA ASN A 89 -2.90 -7.93 -9.49
C ASN A 89 -3.11 -8.97 -8.40
N HIS A 90 -3.47 -10.20 -8.79
CA HIS A 90 -3.65 -11.30 -7.83
C HIS A 90 -2.33 -11.82 -7.26
N ASP A 91 -1.23 -11.61 -7.97
CA ASP A 91 0.12 -12.01 -7.55
C ASP A 91 0.92 -10.78 -7.11
N TRP A 92 0.37 -10.06 -6.14
CA TRP A 92 0.97 -8.83 -5.66
C TRP A 92 2.22 -9.09 -4.82
N CYS A 93 3.12 -8.09 -4.78
CA CYS A 93 4.40 -8.20 -4.07
C CYS A 93 4.20 -8.03 -2.56
N LYS A 94 4.38 -9.11 -1.80
CA LYS A 94 4.25 -9.10 -0.33
C LYS A 94 5.31 -8.23 0.34
N LEU A 95 6.42 -7.98 -0.32
CA LEU A 95 7.48 -7.12 0.19
C LEU A 95 6.99 -5.69 0.38
N VAL A 96 6.18 -5.18 -0.54
CA VAL A 96 5.58 -3.84 -0.44
C VAL A 96 4.75 -3.71 0.83
N TRP A 97 4.00 -4.75 1.18
CA TRP A 97 3.17 -4.78 2.38
C TRP A 97 4.00 -4.87 3.66
N GLN A 98 5.02 -5.71 3.66
CA GLN A 98 5.75 -6.09 4.85
C GLN A 98 6.91 -5.16 5.21
N LEU A 99 7.62 -4.65 4.19
CA LEU A 99 8.86 -3.92 4.39
C LEU A 99 8.71 -2.64 5.23
N PRO A 100 7.72 -1.77 4.99
CA PRO A 100 7.60 -0.54 5.79
C PRO A 100 7.16 -0.79 7.23
N VAL A 101 6.56 -1.93 7.52
CA VAL A 101 6.17 -2.32 8.88
C VAL A 101 7.37 -2.81 9.68
N ASN A 102 8.43 -3.22 9.00
CA ASN A 102 9.69 -3.70 9.58
C ASN A 102 9.51 -4.94 10.47
N LYS A 103 8.59 -5.82 10.09
CA LYS A 103 8.38 -7.11 10.75
C LYS A 103 7.71 -8.08 9.79
N GLY A 104 7.84 -9.37 10.06
CA GLY A 104 7.16 -10.39 9.28
C GLY A 104 5.65 -10.36 9.52
N LEU A 105 4.88 -10.50 8.45
CA LEU A 105 3.42 -10.49 8.51
C LEU A 105 2.82 -11.86 8.15
N LYS A 106 3.62 -12.90 8.26
CA LYS A 106 3.18 -14.26 7.94
C LYS A 106 1.97 -14.68 8.76
N SER A 107 1.95 -14.34 10.04
CA SER A 107 0.82 -14.68 10.91
C SER A 107 -0.49 -14.02 10.47
N GLN A 108 -0.43 -12.76 10.03
CA GLN A 108 -1.60 -12.09 9.47
C GLN A 108 -2.04 -12.74 8.17
N LEU A 109 -1.10 -13.08 7.31
CA LEU A 109 -1.42 -13.74 6.04
C LEU A 109 -2.07 -15.09 6.27
N GLU A 110 -1.60 -15.86 7.24
CA GLU A 110 -2.18 -17.15 7.60
C GLU A 110 -3.58 -16.98 8.19
N HIS A 111 -3.79 -15.94 8.98
CA HIS A 111 -5.10 -15.62 9.52
C HIS A 111 -6.11 -15.37 8.39
N TYR A 112 -5.75 -14.54 7.43
CA TYR A 112 -6.62 -14.26 6.27
C TYR A 112 -6.84 -15.50 5.42
N ARG A 113 -5.79 -16.32 5.24
CA ARG A 113 -5.92 -17.56 4.49
C ARG A 113 -6.94 -18.49 5.15
N ALA A 114 -6.93 -18.59 6.48
CA ALA A 114 -7.86 -19.43 7.22
C ALA A 114 -9.31 -18.97 7.04
N LEU A 115 -9.54 -17.66 6.91
CA LEU A 115 -10.88 -17.11 6.69
C LEU A 115 -11.45 -17.48 5.32
N PHE A 116 -10.60 -17.74 4.33
CA PHE A 116 -11.01 -18.00 2.95
C PHE A 116 -10.87 -19.45 2.53
N THR A 117 -10.31 -20.31 3.39
CA THR A 117 -10.20 -21.74 3.16
C THR A 117 -11.45 -22.42 3.70
N ILE A 118 -12.10 -23.16 2.84
CA ILE A 118 -13.30 -23.90 3.22
C ILE A 118 -12.98 -25.40 3.32
#